data_3b510f16fa6986132c82331359baa024
#
_entry.id   3b510f16fa6986132c82331359baa024
#
_cell.length_a   1.000
_cell.length_b   1.000
_cell.length_c   1.000
_cell.angle_alpha   90.00
_cell.angle_beta   90.00
_cell.angle_gamma   90.00
#
_symmetry.space_group_name_H-M   'P 1'
#
loop_
_entity.id
_entity.type
_entity.pdbx_description
1 polymer ?
#
loop_
_entity_poly.entity_id
_entity_poly.type
_entity_poly.pdbx_seq_one_letter_code
_entity_poly.pdbx_strand_id
1 'polypeptide(L)'
;AADRAAIARVEAYLNGLRSLRARFLQIAQNGAAAEGEAFILRPGRMRFDYDPPEPLLLVASGGQFLLYDRQMKSPSTIPVTSTPLSVLLQDNIRLSGAVTVTRVERGGGFLRVTLHRTASPSEGRLTLVFQEDPMELRQWVVVDAQARETRVTLSAIQTGMRLDTRLFDFNDPRFFEQEQR
;
A
#
# COMPACT_ATOMS: atom_id res chain seq x y z
N ALA A 1 8.53 18.57 18.62
CA ALA A 1 7.26 19.28 18.51
C ALA A 1 6.75 19.35 17.08
N ALA A 2 7.59 19.78 16.11
CA ALA A 2 7.20 19.82 14.69
C ALA A 2 6.90 18.43 14.14
N ASP A 3 7.66 17.42 14.56
CA ASP A 3 7.46 16.04 14.14
C ASP A 3 6.16 15.46 14.68
N ARG A 4 5.79 15.77 15.91
CA ARG A 4 4.50 15.35 16.47
C ARG A 4 3.33 15.93 15.70
N ALA A 5 3.40 17.21 15.34
CA ALA A 5 2.35 17.84 14.55
C ALA A 5 2.24 17.22 13.18
N ALA A 6 3.37 16.92 12.53
CA ALA A 6 3.40 16.25 11.23
C ALA A 6 2.79 14.85 11.32
N ILE A 7 3.16 14.07 12.32
CA ILE A 7 2.62 12.72 12.54
C ILE A 7 1.11 12.77 12.76
N ALA A 8 0.62 13.74 13.55
CA ALA A 8 -0.81 13.90 13.81
C ALA A 8 -1.58 14.22 12.52
N ARG A 9 -1.01 15.06 11.66
CA ARG A 9 -1.61 15.40 10.36
C ARG A 9 -1.67 14.18 9.44
N VAL A 10 -0.61 13.35 9.44
CA VAL A 10 -0.56 12.13 8.65
C VAL A 10 -1.60 11.13 9.15
N GLU A 11 -1.70 10.94 10.47
CA GLU A 11 -2.73 10.06 11.04
C GLU A 11 -4.14 10.52 10.65
N ALA A 12 -4.41 11.82 10.77
CA ALA A 12 -5.73 12.37 10.43
C ALA A 12 -6.04 12.15 8.95
N TYR A 13 -5.07 12.39 8.07
CA TYR A 13 -5.24 12.17 6.64
C TYR A 13 -5.54 10.71 6.34
N LEU A 14 -4.73 9.79 6.87
CA LEU A 14 -4.89 8.37 6.60
C LEU A 14 -6.19 7.82 7.16
N ASN A 15 -6.61 8.28 8.33
CA ASN A 15 -7.88 7.84 8.91
C ASN A 15 -9.09 8.39 8.14
N GLY A 16 -8.94 9.53 7.47
CA GLY A 16 -9.95 10.07 6.58
C GLY A 16 -9.98 9.39 5.21
N LEU A 17 -8.93 8.65 4.87
CA LEU A 17 -8.80 7.99 3.57
C LEU A 17 -9.38 6.58 3.66
N ARG A 18 -10.67 6.42 3.28
CA ARG A 18 -11.33 5.11 3.32
C ARG A 18 -11.26 4.37 1.99
N SER A 19 -11.26 5.11 0.88
CA SER A 19 -11.17 4.52 -0.45
C SER A 19 -10.24 5.34 -1.32
N LEU A 20 -9.47 4.65 -2.15
CA LEU A 20 -8.56 5.26 -3.10
C LEU A 20 -8.50 4.43 -4.35
N ARG A 21 -8.48 5.10 -5.50
CA ARG A 21 -8.20 4.50 -6.79
C ARG A 21 -7.15 5.36 -7.47
N ALA A 22 -6.12 4.73 -8.02
CA ALA A 22 -5.03 5.47 -8.66
C ALA A 22 -4.34 4.60 -9.70
N ARG A 23 -3.60 5.24 -10.60
CA ARG A 23 -2.57 4.56 -11.39
C ARG A 23 -1.32 4.48 -10.55
N PHE A 24 -0.54 3.41 -10.72
CA PHE A 24 0.73 3.29 -10.01
C PHE A 24 1.87 2.95 -10.97
N LEU A 25 3.05 3.41 -10.57
CA LEU A 25 4.33 2.99 -11.16
C LEU A 25 5.14 2.35 -10.04
N GLN A 26 5.56 1.12 -10.23
CA GLN A 26 6.38 0.38 -9.27
C GLN A 26 7.79 0.20 -9.81
N ILE A 27 8.77 0.55 -8.99
CA ILE A 27 10.19 0.34 -9.31
C ILE A 27 10.77 -0.60 -8.26
N ALA A 28 11.25 -1.75 -8.71
CA ALA A 28 11.87 -2.74 -7.84
C ALA A 28 13.36 -2.40 -7.58
N GLN A 29 13.97 -3.11 -6.63
CA GLN A 29 15.37 -2.92 -6.24
C GLN A 29 16.33 -2.99 -7.43
N ASN A 30 16.05 -3.87 -8.39
CA ASN A 30 16.89 -4.06 -9.58
C ASN A 30 16.58 -3.07 -10.70
N GLY A 31 15.70 -2.09 -10.45
CA GLY A 31 15.29 -1.10 -11.43
C GLY A 31 14.16 -1.53 -12.35
N ALA A 32 13.67 -2.77 -12.23
CA ALA A 32 12.55 -3.23 -13.05
C ALA A 32 11.30 -2.42 -12.74
N ALA A 33 10.61 -1.99 -13.79
CA ALA A 33 9.42 -1.15 -13.68
C ALA A 33 8.16 -1.93 -14.06
N ALA A 34 7.08 -1.68 -13.33
CA ALA A 34 5.75 -2.19 -13.63
C ALA A 34 4.72 -1.10 -13.35
N GLU A 35 3.62 -1.12 -14.07
CA GLU A 35 2.55 -0.14 -13.91
C GLU A 35 1.22 -0.87 -13.78
N GLY A 36 0.21 -0.16 -13.30
CA GLY A 36 -1.11 -0.71 -13.19
C GLY A 36 -2.08 0.21 -12.48
N GLU A 37 -3.14 -0.39 -11.97
CA GLU A 37 -4.19 0.30 -11.24
C GLU A 37 -4.23 -0.21 -9.80
N ALA A 38 -4.28 0.73 -8.86
CA ALA A 38 -4.32 0.43 -7.43
C ALA A 38 -5.66 0.82 -6.84
N PHE A 39 -6.16 -0.04 -5.95
CA PHE A 39 -7.40 0.19 -5.20
C PHE A 39 -7.13 -0.06 -3.74
N ILE A 40 -7.56 0.85 -2.88
CA ILE A 40 -7.51 0.67 -1.43
C ILE A 40 -8.91 0.89 -0.88
N LEU A 41 -9.39 -0.05 -0.09
CA LEU A 41 -10.67 0.07 0.62
C LEU A 41 -10.44 -0.36 2.06
N ARG A 42 -10.27 0.62 2.94
CA ARG A 42 -10.00 0.37 4.35
C ARG A 42 -11.28 0.05 5.09
N PRO A 43 -11.20 -0.81 6.11
CA PRO A 43 -10.02 -1.53 6.55
C PRO A 43 -9.73 -2.77 5.70
N GLY A 44 -8.45 -3.14 5.64
CA GLY A 44 -8.01 -4.48 5.28
C GLY A 44 -8.03 -4.88 3.82
N ARG A 45 -8.45 -4.03 2.90
CA ARG A 45 -8.59 -4.39 1.49
C ARG A 45 -7.73 -3.51 0.60
N MET A 46 -7.02 -4.13 -0.32
CA MET A 46 -6.12 -3.48 -1.26
C MET A 46 -6.00 -4.36 -2.50
N ARG A 47 -5.88 -3.75 -3.67
CA ARG A 47 -5.74 -4.49 -4.92
C ARG A 47 -4.82 -3.74 -5.85
N PHE A 48 -3.87 -4.48 -6.44
CA PHE A 48 -2.98 -3.99 -7.50
C PHE A 48 -3.18 -4.85 -8.73
N ASP A 49 -3.76 -4.26 -9.77
CA ASP A 49 -3.91 -4.87 -11.10
C ASP A 49 -2.75 -4.39 -11.96
N TYR A 50 -1.79 -5.28 -12.20
CA TYR A 50 -0.64 -4.94 -13.03
C TYR A 50 -1.00 -4.98 -14.51
N ASP A 51 -0.54 -3.98 -15.25
CA ASP A 51 -0.75 -3.95 -16.70
C ASP A 51 0.15 -4.97 -17.40
N PRO A 52 -0.31 -5.57 -18.52
CA PRO A 52 0.56 -6.41 -19.33
C PRO A 52 1.85 -5.68 -19.73
N PRO A 53 3.00 -6.35 -19.86
CA PRO A 53 3.18 -7.80 -19.82
C PRO A 53 3.33 -8.40 -18.42
N GLU A 54 3.25 -7.61 -17.37
CA GLU A 54 3.36 -8.11 -15.99
C GLU A 54 2.13 -8.96 -15.66
N PRO A 55 2.29 -10.25 -15.32
CA PRO A 55 1.14 -11.12 -15.11
C PRO A 55 0.56 -11.10 -13.70
N LEU A 56 1.03 -10.20 -12.85
CA LEU A 56 0.67 -10.21 -11.42
C LEU A 56 -0.66 -9.54 -11.13
N LEU A 57 -1.36 -10.12 -10.15
CA LEU A 57 -2.46 -9.53 -9.43
C LEU A 57 -2.16 -9.69 -7.94
N LEU A 58 -2.21 -8.59 -7.20
CA LEU A 58 -1.98 -8.60 -5.76
C LEU A 58 -3.24 -8.08 -5.06
N VAL A 59 -3.80 -8.86 -4.13
CA VAL A 59 -5.01 -8.47 -3.41
C VAL A 59 -4.86 -8.78 -1.93
N ALA A 60 -5.17 -7.79 -1.08
CA ALA A 60 -5.27 -7.98 0.36
C ALA A 60 -6.74 -8.06 0.76
N SER A 61 -7.10 -9.08 1.52
CA SER A 61 -8.44 -9.24 2.10
C SER A 61 -8.39 -10.29 3.19
N GLY A 62 -9.19 -10.10 4.24
CA GLY A 62 -9.31 -11.07 5.31
C GLY A 62 -8.00 -11.40 6.02
N GLY A 63 -7.07 -10.45 6.11
CA GLY A 63 -5.79 -10.65 6.78
C GLY A 63 -4.73 -11.36 5.93
N GLN A 64 -5.01 -11.61 4.66
CA GLN A 64 -4.11 -12.30 3.75
C GLN A 64 -3.82 -11.43 2.53
N PHE A 65 -2.59 -11.51 2.02
CA PHE A 65 -2.25 -11.06 0.67
C PHE A 65 -2.27 -12.26 -0.27
N LEU A 66 -3.06 -12.14 -1.33
CA LEU A 66 -3.05 -13.07 -2.45
C LEU A 66 -2.12 -12.53 -3.52
N LEU A 67 -1.15 -13.35 -3.93
CA LEU A 67 -0.31 -13.08 -5.10
C LEU A 67 -0.75 -14.07 -6.17
N TYR A 68 -1.26 -13.57 -7.29
CA TYR A 68 -1.77 -14.42 -8.37
C TYR A 68 -1.01 -14.11 -9.65
N ASP A 69 -0.40 -15.14 -10.21
CA ASP A 69 0.23 -15.05 -11.52
C ASP A 69 -0.79 -15.49 -12.57
N ARG A 70 -1.28 -14.53 -13.37
CA ARG A 70 -2.33 -14.78 -14.35
C ARG A 70 -1.90 -15.69 -15.48
N GLN A 71 -0.62 -15.67 -15.83
CA GLN A 71 -0.06 -16.49 -16.90
C GLN A 71 0.06 -17.94 -16.47
N MET A 72 0.57 -18.17 -15.27
CA MET A 72 0.75 -19.51 -14.71
C MET A 72 -0.49 -20.01 -13.98
N LYS A 73 -1.46 -19.10 -13.73
CA LYS A 73 -2.67 -19.39 -12.95
C LYS A 73 -2.35 -19.97 -11.59
N SER A 74 -1.31 -19.41 -10.96
CA SER A 74 -0.76 -19.88 -9.71
C SER A 74 -1.02 -18.89 -8.59
N PRO A 75 -1.93 -19.19 -7.65
CA PRO A 75 -2.16 -18.36 -6.48
C PRO A 75 -1.25 -18.76 -5.33
N SER A 76 -0.82 -17.76 -4.55
CA SER A 76 -0.18 -17.98 -3.26
C SER A 76 -0.64 -16.91 -2.29
N THR A 77 -0.66 -17.22 -1.00
CA THR A 77 -1.08 -16.26 0.02
C THR A 77 -0.03 -16.15 1.11
N ILE A 78 0.10 -14.94 1.64
CA ILE A 78 0.90 -14.67 2.84
C ILE A 78 0.07 -13.80 3.80
N PRO A 79 0.33 -13.88 5.11
CA PRO A 79 -0.34 -12.97 6.06
C PRO A 79 0.01 -11.51 5.74
N VAL A 80 -0.96 -10.61 5.88
CA VAL A 80 -0.69 -9.16 5.67
C VAL A 80 0.37 -8.65 6.66
N THR A 81 0.48 -9.28 7.81
CA THR A 81 1.48 -8.93 8.83
C THR A 81 2.91 -9.29 8.42
N SER A 82 3.10 -9.97 7.29
CA SER A 82 4.43 -10.25 6.74
C SER A 82 5.07 -9.05 6.06
N THR A 83 4.34 -7.95 5.90
CA THR A 83 4.87 -6.74 5.26
C THR A 83 4.48 -5.50 6.06
N PRO A 84 5.37 -4.50 6.19
CA PRO A 84 5.05 -3.25 6.87
C PRO A 84 3.95 -2.45 6.16
N LEU A 85 3.65 -2.77 4.90
CA LEU A 85 2.56 -2.14 4.16
C LEU A 85 1.21 -2.35 4.85
N SER A 86 1.08 -3.37 5.70
CA SER A 86 -0.13 -3.64 6.48
C SER A 86 -0.57 -2.45 7.34
N VAL A 87 0.32 -1.53 7.67
CA VAL A 87 -0.02 -0.32 8.43
C VAL A 87 -1.11 0.49 7.71
N LEU A 88 -1.09 0.53 6.38
CA LEU A 88 -2.10 1.25 5.59
C LEU A 88 -3.48 0.59 5.62
N LEU A 89 -3.56 -0.65 6.10
CA LEU A 89 -4.80 -1.44 6.07
C LEU A 89 -5.53 -1.45 7.40
N GLN A 90 -4.97 -0.87 8.44
CA GLN A 90 -5.60 -0.82 9.77
C GLN A 90 -6.93 -0.07 9.72
N ASP A 91 -7.90 -0.48 10.55
CA ASP A 91 -9.16 0.23 10.67
C ASP A 91 -8.94 1.62 11.28
N ASN A 92 -8.24 1.68 12.39
CA ASN A 92 -7.84 2.93 13.02
C ASN A 92 -6.32 3.03 12.94
N ILE A 93 -5.82 3.89 12.07
CA ILE A 93 -4.38 4.01 11.87
C ILE A 93 -3.79 4.87 12.98
N ARG A 94 -2.86 4.27 13.72
CA ARG A 94 -2.08 4.96 14.75
C ARG A 94 -0.61 4.80 14.44
N LEU A 95 0.11 5.91 14.45
CA LEU A 95 1.55 5.95 14.20
C LEU A 95 2.32 6.00 15.52
N SER A 96 1.85 5.20 16.48
CA SER A 96 2.46 5.05 17.82
C SER A 96 2.04 3.68 18.36
N GLY A 97 2.64 3.26 19.47
CA GLY A 97 2.33 1.97 20.08
C GLY A 97 2.77 0.80 19.23
N ALA A 98 1.85 0.21 18.46
CA ALA A 98 2.13 -0.91 17.56
C ALA A 98 2.96 -0.52 16.34
N VAL A 99 3.08 0.78 16.09
CA VAL A 99 3.89 1.35 14.99
C VAL A 99 4.92 2.28 15.59
N THR A 100 6.16 2.18 15.13
CA THR A 100 7.26 3.05 15.53
C THR A 100 7.66 3.92 14.35
N VAL A 101 7.56 5.25 14.49
CA VAL A 101 8.06 6.20 13.50
C VAL A 101 9.52 6.48 13.80
N THR A 102 10.39 6.22 12.84
CA THR A 102 11.84 6.39 13.01
C THR A 102 12.36 7.67 12.39
N ARG A 103 11.63 8.26 11.45
CA ARG A 103 12.10 9.42 10.72
C ARG A 103 10.95 10.24 10.16
N VAL A 104 11.05 11.56 10.27
CA VAL A 104 10.14 12.51 9.64
C VAL A 104 11.00 13.55 8.93
N GLU A 105 10.79 13.69 7.62
CA GLU A 105 11.57 14.62 6.79
C GLU A 105 10.65 15.50 5.96
N ARG A 106 11.05 16.73 5.77
CA ARG A 106 10.35 17.71 4.94
C ARG A 106 11.30 18.30 3.93
N GLY A 107 10.80 18.50 2.70
CA GLY A 107 11.59 19.15 1.67
C GLY A 107 10.87 19.11 0.33
N GLY A 108 11.02 20.19 -0.45
CA GLY A 108 10.47 20.27 -1.80
C GLY A 108 8.95 20.17 -1.89
N GLY A 109 8.23 20.54 -0.84
CA GLY A 109 6.77 20.43 -0.80
C GLY A 109 6.27 19.07 -0.38
N PHE A 110 7.17 18.17 0.04
CA PHE A 110 6.83 16.81 0.44
C PHE A 110 7.16 16.54 1.90
N LEU A 111 6.38 15.64 2.49
CA LEU A 111 6.59 15.14 3.84
C LEU A 111 6.82 13.63 3.74
N ARG A 112 7.91 13.14 4.33
CA ARG A 112 8.28 11.73 4.34
C ARG A 112 8.24 11.22 5.77
N VAL A 113 7.52 10.12 5.98
CA VAL A 113 7.42 9.47 7.29
C VAL A 113 7.86 8.03 7.14
N THR A 114 8.93 7.65 7.84
CA THR A 114 9.46 6.29 7.84
C THR A 114 9.06 5.60 9.13
N LEU A 115 8.57 4.36 9.02
CA LEU A 115 8.03 3.62 10.14
C LEU A 115 8.22 2.12 9.97
N HIS A 116 8.04 1.39 11.06
CA HIS A 116 7.98 -0.07 11.06
C HIS A 116 7.00 -0.52 12.16
N ARG A 117 6.60 -1.78 12.10
CA ARG A 117 5.82 -2.36 13.19
C ARG A 117 6.73 -2.57 14.39
N THR A 118 6.32 -2.07 15.55
CA THR A 118 7.13 -2.08 16.77
C THR A 118 7.55 -3.51 17.16
N ALA A 119 6.64 -4.47 17.03
CA ALA A 119 6.89 -5.86 17.40
C ALA A 119 7.78 -6.60 16.40
N SER A 120 7.98 -6.08 15.20
CA SER A 120 8.64 -6.81 14.10
C SER A 120 9.55 -5.88 13.28
N PRO A 121 10.58 -5.26 13.90
CA PRO A 121 11.43 -4.33 13.16
C PRO A 121 12.23 -5.01 12.05
N SER A 122 12.48 -6.32 12.17
CA SER A 122 13.23 -7.08 11.17
C SER A 122 12.42 -7.43 9.92
N GLU A 123 11.10 -7.26 9.92
CA GLU A 123 10.29 -7.50 8.72
C GLU A 123 10.49 -6.43 7.65
N GLY A 124 11.07 -5.28 8.02
CA GLY A 124 11.36 -4.20 7.10
C GLY A 124 10.75 -2.88 7.56
N ARG A 125 10.75 -1.91 6.66
CA ARG A 125 10.21 -0.57 6.96
C ARG A 125 9.42 -0.02 5.80
N LEU A 126 8.56 0.95 6.11
CA LEU A 126 7.71 1.63 5.15
C LEU A 126 7.98 3.13 5.24
N THR A 127 8.20 3.77 4.11
CA THR A 127 8.24 5.24 4.02
C THR A 127 7.03 5.71 3.24
N LEU A 128 6.22 6.57 3.86
CA LEU A 128 5.08 7.19 3.21
C LEU A 128 5.48 8.60 2.78
N VAL A 129 5.17 8.96 1.55
CA VAL A 129 5.50 10.27 0.98
C VAL A 129 4.21 10.99 0.63
N PHE A 130 4.03 12.16 1.22
CA PHE A 130 2.85 13.01 1.03
C PHE A 130 3.25 14.31 0.35
N GLN A 131 2.44 14.75 -0.60
CA GLN A 131 2.45 16.15 -0.99
C GLN A 131 1.76 16.92 0.13
N GLU A 132 2.27 18.11 0.49
CA GLU A 132 1.60 18.98 1.42
C GLU A 132 0.80 20.07 0.69
N ASP A 133 -0.25 20.57 1.33
CA ASP A 133 -1.06 21.72 0.93
C ASP A 133 -1.68 21.64 -0.49
N PRO A 134 -2.67 20.77 -0.71
CA PRO A 134 -3.33 19.88 0.25
C PRO A 134 -2.52 18.62 0.48
N MET A 135 -2.73 17.98 1.62
CA MET A 135 -2.05 16.72 1.92
C MET A 135 -2.62 15.60 1.06
N GLU A 136 -1.74 14.89 0.37
CA GLU A 136 -2.12 13.78 -0.49
C GLU A 136 -1.02 12.72 -0.51
N LEU A 137 -1.39 11.47 -0.31
CA LEU A 137 -0.45 10.34 -0.41
C LEU A 137 -0.04 10.18 -1.86
N ARG A 138 1.25 10.29 -2.14
CA ARG A 138 1.79 10.25 -3.50
C ARG A 138 2.65 9.04 -3.76
N GLN A 139 3.29 8.49 -2.74
CA GLN A 139 4.28 7.46 -2.94
C GLN A 139 4.49 6.70 -1.64
N TRP A 140 4.87 5.42 -1.75
CA TRP A 140 5.45 4.71 -0.61
C TRP A 140 6.63 3.88 -1.06
N VAL A 141 7.52 3.61 -0.12
CA VAL A 141 8.71 2.80 -0.33
C VAL A 141 8.71 1.71 0.74
N VAL A 142 8.73 0.47 0.30
CA VAL A 142 8.83 -0.68 1.19
C VAL A 142 10.24 -1.24 1.08
N VAL A 143 10.91 -1.40 2.22
CA VAL A 143 12.18 -2.13 2.31
C VAL A 143 11.87 -3.40 3.08
N ASP A 144 12.04 -4.56 2.44
CA ASP A 144 11.67 -5.84 3.02
C ASP A 144 12.75 -6.39 3.96
N ALA A 145 12.53 -7.59 4.51
CA ALA A 145 13.44 -8.23 5.46
C ALA A 145 14.81 -8.53 4.86
N GLN A 146 14.92 -8.62 3.54
CA GLN A 146 16.17 -8.84 2.81
C GLN A 146 16.79 -7.52 2.33
N ALA A 147 16.29 -6.38 2.82
CA ALA A 147 16.75 -5.03 2.46
C ALA A 147 16.50 -4.68 0.98
N ARG A 148 15.55 -5.33 0.33
CA ARG A 148 15.16 -5.00 -1.05
C ARG A 148 14.11 -3.91 -1.03
N GLU A 149 14.33 -2.90 -1.84
CA GLU A 149 13.46 -1.73 -1.91
C GLU A 149 12.49 -1.84 -3.07
N THR A 150 11.21 -1.54 -2.80
CA THR A 150 10.18 -1.39 -3.83
C THR A 150 9.51 -0.04 -3.63
N ARG A 151 9.47 0.74 -4.68
CA ARG A 151 8.89 2.09 -4.67
C ARG A 151 7.64 2.10 -5.52
N VAL A 152 6.54 2.61 -4.97
CA VAL A 152 5.26 2.74 -5.67
C VAL A 152 4.87 4.21 -5.68
N THR A 153 4.71 4.77 -6.88
CA THR A 153 4.31 6.17 -7.08
C THR A 153 2.90 6.18 -7.65
N LEU A 154 2.04 7.01 -7.07
CA LEU A 154 0.64 7.12 -7.45
C LEU A 154 0.39 8.34 -8.33
N SER A 155 -0.51 8.19 -9.31
CA SER A 155 -0.98 9.27 -10.16
C SER A 155 -2.46 9.07 -10.46
N ALA A 156 -3.12 10.09 -11.00
CA ALA A 156 -4.55 10.06 -11.29
C ALA A 156 -5.36 9.62 -10.07
N ILE A 157 -5.03 10.18 -8.91
CA ILE A 157 -5.54 9.75 -7.62
C ILE A 157 -6.97 10.22 -7.43
N GLN A 158 -7.87 9.29 -7.08
CA GLN A 158 -9.25 9.56 -6.72
C GLN A 158 -9.50 8.97 -5.33
N THR A 159 -10.19 9.72 -4.48
CA THR A 159 -10.48 9.28 -3.11
C THR A 159 -11.95 9.49 -2.79
N GLY A 160 -12.45 8.73 -1.80
CA GLY A 160 -13.81 8.91 -1.29
C GLY A 160 -14.90 8.30 -2.16
N MET A 161 -14.53 7.55 -3.22
CA MET A 161 -15.54 6.88 -4.05
C MET A 161 -15.99 5.56 -3.42
N ARG A 162 -17.07 5.05 -3.93
CA ARG A 162 -17.56 3.72 -3.58
C ARG A 162 -16.86 2.69 -4.47
N LEU A 163 -16.17 1.73 -3.86
CA LEU A 163 -15.54 0.64 -4.58
C LEU A 163 -16.35 -0.64 -4.39
N ASP A 164 -16.46 -1.43 -5.47
CA ASP A 164 -17.12 -2.72 -5.42
C ASP A 164 -16.28 -3.69 -4.61
N THR A 165 -16.86 -4.25 -3.54
CA THR A 165 -16.15 -5.18 -2.66
C THR A 165 -15.74 -6.48 -3.36
N ARG A 166 -16.37 -6.80 -4.49
CA ARG A 166 -16.00 -7.98 -5.30
C ARG A 166 -14.58 -7.87 -5.86
N LEU A 167 -14.04 -6.66 -5.99
CA LEU A 167 -12.65 -6.46 -6.39
C LEU A 167 -11.67 -7.16 -5.46
N PHE A 168 -12.07 -7.37 -4.21
CA PHE A 168 -11.21 -7.90 -3.15
C PHE A 168 -11.62 -9.29 -2.69
N ASP A 169 -12.61 -9.91 -3.32
CA ASP A 169 -13.16 -11.19 -2.89
C ASP A 169 -12.59 -12.34 -3.71
N PHE A 170 -11.40 -12.81 -3.33
CA PHE A 170 -10.77 -13.93 -4.02
C PHE A 170 -11.33 -15.29 -3.59
N ASN A 171 -12.35 -15.33 -2.74
CA ASN A 171 -13.12 -16.53 -2.45
C ASN A 171 -14.30 -16.72 -3.41
N ASP A 172 -14.65 -15.67 -4.18
CA ASP A 172 -15.67 -15.78 -5.22
C ASP A 172 -15.05 -16.47 -6.45
N PRO A 173 -15.63 -17.59 -6.93
CA PRO A 173 -15.08 -18.29 -8.10
C PRO A 173 -14.95 -17.40 -9.34
N ARG A 174 -15.81 -16.38 -9.48
CA ARG A 174 -15.78 -15.47 -10.62
C ARG A 174 -14.64 -14.47 -10.56
N PHE A 175 -13.98 -14.34 -9.40
CA PHE A 175 -12.86 -13.42 -9.21
C PHE A 175 -11.76 -13.66 -10.25
N PHE A 176 -11.37 -14.91 -10.41
CA PHE A 176 -10.28 -15.28 -11.32
C PHE A 176 -10.72 -15.24 -12.79
N GLU A 177 -12.00 -15.49 -13.06
CA GLU A 177 -12.54 -15.42 -14.42
C GLU A 177 -12.48 -14.00 -14.98
N GLN A 178 -12.78 -13.00 -14.15
CA GLN A 178 -12.75 -11.59 -14.56
C GLN A 178 -11.33 -11.14 -14.92
N GLU A 179 -10.34 -11.77 -14.33
CA GLU A 179 -8.93 -11.43 -14.53
C GLU A 179 -8.34 -12.00 -15.82
N GLN A 180 -9.09 -12.84 -16.53
CA GLN A 180 -8.62 -13.48 -17.75
C GLN A 180 -8.93 -12.67 -19.02
N ARG A 181 -9.50 -11.50 -18.85
CA ARG A 181 -9.84 -10.62 -19.97
C ARG A 181 -8.64 -9.92 -20.55
#